data_a899430fbe7862f0752d2682a7f48594
#
_entry.id   a899430fbe7862f0752d2682a7f48594
#
_cell.length_a   1.000
_cell.length_b   1.000
_cell.length_c   1.000
_cell.angle_alpha   90.00
_cell.angle_beta   90.00
_cell.angle_gamma   90.00
#
_symmetry.space_group_name_H-M   'P 1'
#
loop_
_entity.id
_entity.type
_entity.pdbx_description
1 polymer ?
#
loop_
_entity_poly.entity_id
_entity_poly.type
_entity_poly.pdbx_seq_one_letter_code
_entity_poly.pdbx_strand_id
1 'polypeptide(L)'
;MKKNNFIYGDKTLWGILTLLVVFSFLPVFSASSNLVYVIGTGTTWGYLFKHLLLILFGFGLMFITHRIPYHYFKGISILALPIVILLLIYTNSQETIIQGANANRWIEIPLVGFSFQTSALAGLVLTIYVAHYLDKKKHEEIKLKNSIFSLWIPFFLVVSLILPSNFSTAALMFFVITILLFIGGYPIKRIITMLFLGLIFLFFFVLTIKAFPELMPNRVDTWISRIESFTNGDDLESNYQIEKAKTAIASGGILGLGAGKSIMKNFLPQSSSDFIYAIIIEEFGLIGGFGLIILYLLLLFRIVVIAYKSNKFFGKLLVIGLGIPVVIQAFVNMGVALQILPVTGQNLPLISSGGTAAWITCVSFGIILSVSSHIEEMDGELTDLKDNNNPIVIVSETI
;
A
#
# COMPACT_ATOMS: atom_id res chain seq x y z
N MET A 1 12.01 19.01 31.38
CA MET A 1 12.77 19.25 30.12
C MET A 1 12.20 18.34 29.04
N LYS A 2 11.43 18.87 28.06
CA LYS A 2 11.04 18.08 26.89
C LYS A 2 12.33 17.59 26.20
N LYS A 3 12.61 16.30 26.25
CA LYS A 3 13.67 15.71 25.43
C LYS A 3 13.39 16.10 23.98
N ASN A 4 14.27 16.89 23.38
CA ASN A 4 14.25 17.19 21.96
C ASN A 4 14.56 15.90 21.17
N ASN A 5 13.62 14.98 21.15
CA ASN A 5 13.76 13.81 20.31
C ASN A 5 13.46 14.25 18.87
N PHE A 6 14.43 14.09 17.99
CA PHE A 6 14.28 14.41 16.56
C PHE A 6 13.28 13.47 15.89
N ILE A 7 13.13 12.24 16.38
CA ILE A 7 12.24 11.19 15.90
C ILE A 7 11.23 10.87 17.01
N TYR A 8 9.96 11.08 16.73
CA TYR A 8 8.83 10.74 17.61
C TYR A 8 8.15 9.46 17.13
N GLY A 9 7.45 8.78 18.05
CA GLY A 9 6.69 7.56 17.80
C GLY A 9 7.54 6.30 17.82
N ASP A 10 6.94 5.20 17.44
CA ASP A 10 7.46 3.85 17.58
C ASP A 10 8.81 3.61 16.89
N LYS A 11 9.87 3.52 17.67
CA LYS A 11 11.25 3.30 17.17
C LYS A 11 11.42 1.97 16.43
N THR A 12 10.67 0.94 16.85
CA THR A 12 10.70 -0.37 16.20
C THR A 12 10.10 -0.28 14.79
N LEU A 13 9.00 0.47 14.64
CA LEU A 13 8.40 0.71 13.33
C LEU A 13 9.39 1.46 12.41
N TRP A 14 10.04 2.53 12.89
CA TRP A 14 11.09 3.23 12.16
C TRP A 14 12.21 2.29 11.73
N GLY A 15 12.66 1.41 12.61
CA GLY A 15 13.72 0.42 12.32
C GLY A 15 13.32 -0.56 11.23
N ILE A 16 12.10 -1.12 11.29
CA ILE A 16 11.58 -2.06 10.27
C ILE A 16 11.48 -1.38 8.90
N LEU A 17 10.91 -0.17 8.83
CA LEU A 17 10.78 0.58 7.58
C LEU A 17 12.14 0.92 6.97
N THR A 18 13.09 1.36 7.79
CA THR A 18 14.47 1.63 7.34
C THR A 18 15.14 0.37 6.83
N LEU A 19 14.97 -0.77 7.52
CA LEU A 19 15.56 -2.03 7.12
C LEU A 19 15.01 -2.53 5.78
N LEU A 20 13.68 -2.44 5.57
CA LEU A 20 13.03 -2.77 4.28
C LEU A 20 13.62 -1.92 3.15
N VAL A 21 13.75 -0.62 3.38
CA VAL A 21 14.27 0.32 2.38
C VAL A 21 15.75 0.06 2.09
N VAL A 22 16.59 -0.12 3.12
CA VAL A 22 18.02 -0.44 2.91
C VAL A 22 18.16 -1.74 2.12
N PHE A 23 17.37 -2.75 2.45
CA PHE A 23 17.37 -4.00 1.71
C PHE A 23 16.94 -3.82 0.24
N SER A 24 16.05 -2.86 -0.07
CA SER A 24 15.55 -2.64 -1.44
C SER A 24 16.64 -2.26 -2.45
N PHE A 25 17.73 -1.62 -2.00
CA PHE A 25 18.77 -1.14 -2.90
C PHE A 25 19.45 -2.26 -3.70
N LEU A 26 19.68 -3.42 -3.07
CA LEU A 26 20.38 -4.53 -3.71
C LEU A 26 19.54 -5.16 -4.85
N PRO A 27 18.30 -5.61 -4.64
CA PRO A 27 17.51 -6.20 -5.70
C PRO A 27 17.09 -5.19 -6.78
N VAL A 28 16.87 -3.90 -6.41
CA VAL A 28 16.57 -2.86 -7.39
C VAL A 28 17.78 -2.56 -8.26
N PHE A 29 18.99 -2.48 -7.71
CA PHE A 29 20.21 -2.33 -8.48
C PHE A 29 20.39 -3.48 -9.48
N SER A 30 20.23 -4.71 -9.00
CA SER A 30 20.35 -5.89 -9.85
C SER A 30 19.32 -5.91 -10.98
N ALA A 31 18.04 -5.74 -10.66
CA ALA A 31 16.97 -5.72 -11.64
C ALA A 31 17.06 -4.53 -12.63
N SER A 32 17.61 -3.39 -12.19
CA SER A 32 17.79 -2.20 -13.05
C SER A 32 18.83 -2.40 -14.15
N SER A 33 19.74 -3.35 -14.00
CA SER A 33 20.72 -3.66 -15.06
C SER A 33 20.03 -4.16 -16.34
N ASN A 34 18.92 -4.87 -16.24
CA ASN A 34 18.11 -5.28 -17.37
C ASN A 34 17.40 -4.10 -18.05
N LEU A 35 16.87 -3.14 -17.28
CA LEU A 35 16.20 -1.96 -17.85
C LEU A 35 17.11 -1.18 -18.78
N VAL A 36 18.41 -1.05 -18.44
CA VAL A 36 19.41 -0.41 -19.31
C VAL A 36 19.57 -1.18 -20.61
N TYR A 37 19.58 -2.50 -20.55
CA TYR A 37 19.76 -3.35 -21.71
C TYR A 37 18.54 -3.35 -22.65
N VAL A 38 17.33 -3.41 -22.09
CA VAL A 38 16.07 -3.50 -22.86
C VAL A 38 15.64 -2.13 -23.41
N ILE A 39 15.75 -1.07 -22.60
CA ILE A 39 15.32 0.29 -23.00
C ILE A 39 16.40 0.99 -23.84
N GLY A 40 17.68 0.56 -23.74
CA GLY A 40 18.80 1.13 -24.46
C GLY A 40 19.20 2.55 -24.03
N THR A 41 18.58 3.07 -22.95
CA THR A 41 18.83 4.42 -22.44
C THR A 41 19.09 4.43 -20.93
N GLY A 42 19.98 5.29 -20.47
CA GLY A 42 20.33 5.43 -19.05
C GLY A 42 21.49 4.51 -18.62
N THR A 43 21.77 4.51 -17.33
CA THR A 43 22.77 3.66 -16.69
C THR A 43 22.15 2.99 -15.44
N THR A 44 22.65 1.82 -15.07
CA THR A 44 22.20 1.11 -13.83
C THR A 44 22.35 2.02 -12.59
N TRP A 45 23.43 2.80 -12.54
CA TRP A 45 23.65 3.80 -11.48
C TRP A 45 22.61 4.92 -11.52
N GLY A 46 22.18 5.35 -12.72
CA GLY A 46 21.13 6.37 -12.87
C GLY A 46 19.78 5.88 -12.32
N TYR A 47 19.41 4.62 -12.58
CA TYR A 47 18.19 4.02 -12.01
C TYR A 47 18.29 3.87 -10.50
N LEU A 48 19.45 3.46 -9.97
CA LEU A 48 19.68 3.38 -8.52
C LEU A 48 19.60 4.76 -7.86
N PHE A 49 20.20 5.78 -8.47
CA PHE A 49 20.14 7.16 -7.98
C PHE A 49 18.70 7.70 -7.99
N LYS A 50 17.93 7.42 -9.06
CA LYS A 50 16.50 7.74 -9.12
C LYS A 50 15.73 7.05 -7.99
N HIS A 51 16.00 5.79 -7.73
CA HIS A 51 15.39 5.05 -6.61
C HIS A 51 15.75 5.67 -5.26
N LEU A 52 17.01 6.00 -5.03
CA LEU A 52 17.49 6.69 -3.83
C LEU A 52 16.74 8.01 -3.61
N LEU A 53 16.63 8.85 -4.64
CA LEU A 53 15.92 10.13 -4.55
C LEU A 53 14.43 9.94 -4.23
N LEU A 54 13.77 8.96 -4.88
CA LEU A 54 12.37 8.64 -4.61
C LEU A 54 12.15 8.22 -3.16
N ILE A 55 13.04 7.40 -2.61
CA ILE A 55 12.96 6.94 -1.22
C ILE A 55 13.28 8.07 -0.24
N LEU A 56 14.33 8.85 -0.48
CA LEU A 56 14.67 10.00 0.38
C LEU A 56 13.52 11.01 0.44
N PHE A 57 12.89 11.29 -0.71
CA PHE A 57 11.71 12.15 -0.74
C PHE A 57 10.53 11.52 0.02
N GLY A 58 10.29 10.21 -0.15
CA GLY A 58 9.26 9.48 0.58
C GLY A 58 9.49 9.52 2.11
N PHE A 59 10.72 9.30 2.57
CA PHE A 59 11.09 9.43 3.99
C PHE A 59 10.97 10.86 4.49
N GLY A 60 11.29 11.86 3.65
CA GLY A 60 11.04 13.26 3.95
C GLY A 60 9.55 13.55 4.17
N LEU A 61 8.67 13.01 3.30
CA LEU A 61 7.22 13.11 3.47
C LEU A 61 6.76 12.38 4.75
N MET A 62 7.27 11.20 5.04
CA MET A 62 6.99 10.46 6.28
C MET A 62 7.42 11.27 7.50
N PHE A 63 8.60 11.90 7.45
CA PHE A 63 9.12 12.75 8.52
C PHE A 63 8.31 14.04 8.72
N ILE A 64 7.79 14.64 7.66
CA ILE A 64 6.89 15.80 7.78
C ILE A 64 5.55 15.35 8.35
N THR A 65 5.00 14.27 7.82
CA THR A 65 3.66 13.77 8.17
C THR A 65 3.58 13.29 9.61
N HIS A 66 4.62 12.64 10.15
CA HIS A 66 4.61 12.14 11.53
C HIS A 66 4.56 13.26 12.58
N ARG A 67 4.96 14.48 12.22
CA ARG A 67 4.89 15.67 13.10
C ARG A 67 3.51 16.32 13.13
N ILE A 68 2.65 16.01 12.15
CA ILE A 68 1.29 16.52 12.10
C ILE A 68 0.43 15.67 13.04
N PRO A 69 -0.22 16.27 14.07
CA PRO A 69 -1.12 15.54 14.94
C PRO A 69 -2.22 14.84 14.14
N TYR A 70 -2.35 13.52 14.31
CA TYR A 70 -3.20 12.67 13.46
C TYR A 70 -4.67 13.09 13.40
N HIS A 71 -5.18 13.83 14.41
CA HIS A 71 -6.57 14.29 14.41
C HIS A 71 -6.89 15.32 13.30
N TYR A 72 -5.89 16.05 12.78
CA TYR A 72 -6.10 16.96 11.65
C TYR A 72 -6.45 16.23 10.36
N PHE A 73 -6.03 14.98 10.21
CA PHE A 73 -6.34 14.20 9.03
C PHE A 73 -7.85 13.95 8.85
N LYS A 74 -8.68 14.07 9.93
CA LYS A 74 -10.14 14.06 9.83
C LYS A 74 -10.65 15.13 8.87
N GLY A 75 -10.26 16.38 9.10
CA GLY A 75 -10.66 17.51 8.26
C GLY A 75 -10.04 17.44 6.86
N ILE A 76 -8.76 17.08 6.79
CA ILE A 76 -8.03 16.96 5.53
C ILE A 76 -8.72 15.92 4.62
N SER A 77 -9.16 14.78 5.14
CA SER A 77 -9.82 13.74 4.32
C SER A 77 -11.14 14.20 3.71
N ILE A 78 -11.92 15.01 4.41
CA ILE A 78 -13.19 15.55 3.89
C ILE A 78 -12.94 16.50 2.72
N LEU A 79 -11.92 17.36 2.82
CA LEU A 79 -11.56 18.31 1.75
C LEU A 79 -10.85 17.62 0.59
N ALA A 80 -10.02 16.63 0.89
CA ALA A 80 -9.24 15.91 -0.12
C ALA A 80 -10.10 14.93 -0.94
N LEU A 81 -11.18 14.37 -0.39
CA LEU A 81 -12.00 13.36 -1.07
C LEU A 81 -12.59 13.86 -2.41
N PRO A 82 -13.26 15.01 -2.50
CA PRO A 82 -13.74 15.53 -3.79
C PRO A 82 -12.60 15.83 -4.76
N ILE A 83 -11.47 16.34 -4.27
CA ILE A 83 -10.28 16.60 -5.11
C ILE A 83 -9.77 15.30 -5.73
N VAL A 84 -9.67 14.24 -4.94
CA VAL A 84 -9.21 12.92 -5.41
C VAL A 84 -10.19 12.31 -6.41
N ILE A 85 -11.50 12.48 -6.21
CA ILE A 85 -12.52 12.04 -7.18
C ILE A 85 -12.32 12.78 -8.52
N LEU A 86 -12.11 14.10 -8.49
CA LEU A 86 -11.81 14.87 -9.71
C LEU A 86 -10.51 14.42 -10.38
N LEU A 87 -9.46 14.13 -9.60
CA LEU A 87 -8.21 13.59 -10.12
C LEU A 87 -8.39 12.22 -10.77
N LEU A 88 -9.22 11.33 -10.20
CA LEU A 88 -9.53 10.03 -10.79
C LEU A 88 -10.30 10.18 -12.11
N ILE A 89 -11.29 11.08 -12.16
CA ILE A 89 -12.02 11.37 -13.41
C ILE A 89 -11.05 11.91 -14.47
N TYR A 90 -10.19 12.85 -14.10
CA TYR A 90 -9.17 13.39 -15.01
C TYR A 90 -8.21 12.31 -15.49
N THR A 91 -7.74 11.42 -14.60
CA THR A 91 -6.84 10.32 -14.98
C THR A 91 -7.51 9.36 -15.97
N ASN A 92 -8.77 9.04 -15.77
CA ASN A 92 -9.51 8.15 -16.67
C ASN A 92 -9.81 8.79 -18.05
N SER A 93 -9.85 10.12 -18.13
CA SER A 93 -10.03 10.83 -19.41
C SER A 93 -8.74 10.98 -20.22
N GLN A 94 -7.59 10.64 -19.64
CA GLN A 94 -6.30 10.70 -20.31
C GLN A 94 -6.03 9.37 -21.04
N GLU A 95 -5.88 9.42 -22.36
CA GLU A 95 -5.37 8.29 -23.15
C GLU A 95 -3.83 8.27 -23.06
N THR A 96 -3.28 8.00 -21.89
CA THR A 96 -1.83 7.94 -21.71
C THR A 96 -1.29 6.55 -22.04
N ILE A 97 -0.43 6.47 -23.03
CA ILE A 97 0.35 5.26 -23.35
C ILE A 97 1.76 5.48 -22.79
N ILE A 98 2.09 4.76 -21.70
CA ILE A 98 3.46 4.75 -21.14
C ILE A 98 4.10 3.42 -21.52
N GLN A 99 5.23 3.47 -22.22
CA GLN A 99 6.01 2.30 -22.64
C GLN A 99 5.18 1.21 -23.38
N GLY A 100 4.23 1.64 -24.21
CA GLY A 100 3.41 0.71 -25.01
C GLY A 100 2.22 0.07 -24.26
N ALA A 101 2.04 0.38 -22.97
CA ALA A 101 0.90 -0.05 -22.20
C ALA A 101 -0.05 1.13 -21.91
N ASN A 102 -1.36 0.90 -22.03
CA ASN A 102 -2.37 1.88 -21.61
C ASN A 102 -2.21 2.21 -20.12
N ALA A 103 -1.76 3.41 -19.81
CA ALA A 103 -1.38 3.86 -18.48
C ALA A 103 -2.41 4.80 -17.83
N ASN A 104 -3.72 4.60 -18.10
CA ASN A 104 -4.83 5.42 -17.58
C ASN A 104 -4.95 5.43 -16.03
N ARG A 105 -3.92 5.05 -15.32
CA ARG A 105 -3.81 5.06 -13.85
C ARG A 105 -2.72 6.01 -13.34
N TRP A 106 -1.96 6.64 -14.26
CA TRP A 106 -0.85 7.50 -13.93
C TRP A 106 -1.05 8.88 -14.58
N ILE A 107 -0.79 9.94 -13.82
CA ILE A 107 -0.67 11.30 -14.36
C ILE A 107 0.82 11.60 -14.48
N GLU A 108 1.28 11.91 -15.66
CA GLU A 108 2.63 12.44 -15.83
C GLU A 108 2.68 13.89 -15.38
N ILE A 109 3.60 14.19 -14.46
CA ILE A 109 3.84 15.57 -14.01
C ILE A 109 4.75 16.23 -15.04
N PRO A 110 4.26 17.21 -15.83
CA PRO A 110 5.08 17.94 -16.80
C PRO A 110 6.26 18.57 -16.06
N LEU A 111 7.44 18.60 -16.68
CA LEU A 111 8.70 19.15 -16.16
C LEU A 111 9.54 18.26 -15.25
N VAL A 112 8.98 17.28 -14.55
CA VAL A 112 9.74 16.46 -13.57
C VAL A 112 9.94 15.02 -14.05
N GLY A 113 9.20 14.57 -15.07
CA GLY A 113 9.28 13.22 -15.62
C GLY A 113 8.89 12.12 -14.61
N PHE A 114 8.10 12.46 -13.58
CA PHE A 114 7.52 11.51 -12.64
C PHE A 114 6.05 11.27 -12.96
N SER A 115 5.65 10.01 -12.94
CA SER A 115 4.26 9.62 -13.04
C SER A 115 3.66 9.46 -11.64
N PHE A 116 2.51 10.07 -11.38
CA PHE A 116 1.79 10.01 -10.12
C PHE A 116 0.58 9.07 -10.21
N GLN A 117 0.51 8.10 -9.30
CA GLN A 117 -0.59 7.15 -9.23
C GLN A 117 -1.75 7.69 -8.40
N THR A 118 -2.80 8.13 -9.05
CA THR A 118 -4.00 8.73 -8.41
C THR A 118 -4.76 7.75 -7.54
N SER A 119 -4.83 6.47 -7.94
CA SER A 119 -5.53 5.43 -7.18
C SER A 119 -4.89 5.14 -5.81
N ALA A 120 -3.57 5.29 -5.66
CA ALA A 120 -2.90 5.13 -4.37
C ALA A 120 -3.29 6.26 -3.40
N LEU A 121 -3.32 7.52 -3.88
CA LEU A 121 -3.80 8.66 -3.10
C LEU A 121 -5.28 8.49 -2.73
N ALA A 122 -6.10 8.01 -3.66
CA ALA A 122 -7.51 7.74 -3.43
C ALA A 122 -7.72 6.72 -2.30
N GLY A 123 -6.91 5.66 -2.27
CA GLY A 123 -6.92 4.67 -1.20
C GLY A 123 -6.60 5.26 0.17
N LEU A 124 -5.55 6.08 0.24
CA LEU A 124 -5.18 6.79 1.46
C LEU A 124 -6.31 7.68 1.98
N VAL A 125 -6.81 8.58 1.12
CA VAL A 125 -7.84 9.57 1.50
C VAL A 125 -9.15 8.89 1.87
N LEU A 126 -9.60 7.90 1.09
CA LEU A 126 -10.82 7.16 1.37
C LEU A 126 -10.74 6.39 2.70
N THR A 127 -9.59 5.77 2.98
CA THR A 127 -9.37 5.05 4.25
C THR A 127 -9.48 5.98 5.45
N ILE A 128 -8.84 7.16 5.38
CA ILE A 128 -8.92 8.17 6.44
C ILE A 128 -10.36 8.68 6.59
N TYR A 129 -11.05 8.94 5.49
CA TYR A 129 -12.44 9.38 5.47
C TYR A 129 -13.38 8.36 6.13
N VAL A 130 -13.25 7.07 5.78
CA VAL A 130 -14.04 5.99 6.38
C VAL A 130 -13.75 5.84 7.87
N ALA A 131 -12.48 5.92 8.28
CA ALA A 131 -12.10 5.91 9.69
C ALA A 131 -12.72 7.09 10.46
N HIS A 132 -12.74 8.28 9.85
CA HIS A 132 -13.42 9.45 10.43
C HIS A 132 -14.93 9.25 10.53
N TYR A 133 -15.57 8.73 9.49
CA TYR A 133 -17.00 8.44 9.49
C TYR A 133 -17.38 7.47 10.63
N LEU A 134 -16.61 6.39 10.80
CA LEU A 134 -16.84 5.41 11.86
C LEU A 134 -16.63 5.98 13.26
N ASP A 135 -15.58 6.80 13.45
CA ASP A 135 -15.33 7.49 14.71
C ASP A 135 -16.47 8.44 15.09
N LYS A 136 -16.98 9.21 14.12
CA LYS A 136 -18.12 10.10 14.32
C LYS A 136 -19.39 9.35 14.70
N LYS A 137 -19.58 8.14 14.18
CA LYS A 137 -20.80 7.32 14.40
C LYS A 137 -20.66 6.28 15.51
N LYS A 138 -19.56 6.27 16.25
CA LYS A 138 -19.26 5.28 17.29
C LYS A 138 -20.36 5.13 18.35
N HIS A 139 -21.03 6.22 18.73
CA HIS A 139 -22.04 6.27 19.79
C HIS A 139 -23.47 6.48 19.27
N GLU A 140 -23.66 6.48 17.96
CA GLU A 140 -24.96 6.67 17.32
C GLU A 140 -25.44 5.38 16.64
N GLU A 141 -26.75 5.15 16.63
CA GLU A 141 -27.31 4.14 15.74
C GLU A 141 -27.06 4.52 14.27
N ILE A 142 -26.31 3.69 13.58
CA ILE A 142 -26.00 3.91 12.19
C ILE A 142 -27.26 3.62 11.35
N LYS A 143 -28.02 4.65 10.95
CA LYS A 143 -29.18 4.50 10.08
C LYS A 143 -28.74 4.34 8.62
N LEU A 144 -29.33 3.38 7.88
CA LEU A 144 -28.95 3.07 6.50
C LEU A 144 -29.03 4.32 5.59
N LYS A 145 -30.13 5.09 5.68
CA LYS A 145 -30.35 6.30 4.88
C LYS A 145 -29.19 7.31 4.99
N ASN A 146 -28.68 7.51 6.20
CA ASN A 146 -27.56 8.44 6.45
C ASN A 146 -26.21 7.86 5.97
N SER A 147 -26.06 6.53 6.03
CA SER A 147 -24.85 5.86 5.54
C SER A 147 -24.73 5.89 4.03
N ILE A 148 -25.84 5.84 3.29
CA ILE A 148 -25.80 5.83 1.82
C ILE A 148 -25.07 7.07 1.29
N PHE A 149 -25.44 8.25 1.71
CA PHE A 149 -24.84 9.50 1.21
C PHE A 149 -23.44 9.77 1.77
N SER A 150 -23.23 9.46 3.04
CA SER A 150 -21.96 9.83 3.71
C SER A 150 -20.87 8.76 3.63
N LEU A 151 -21.20 7.51 3.29
CA LEU A 151 -20.22 6.42 3.24
C LEU A 151 -20.25 5.71 1.88
N TRP A 152 -21.42 5.21 1.48
CA TRP A 152 -21.54 4.29 0.36
C TRP A 152 -21.34 4.97 -1.00
N ILE A 153 -21.93 6.15 -1.22
CA ILE A 153 -21.76 6.88 -2.47
C ILE A 153 -20.28 7.26 -2.68
N PRO A 154 -19.58 7.91 -1.75
CA PRO A 154 -18.16 8.19 -1.93
C PRO A 154 -17.31 6.93 -2.14
N PHE A 155 -17.60 5.86 -1.39
CA PHE A 155 -16.90 4.61 -1.50
C PHE A 155 -17.06 3.96 -2.88
N PHE A 156 -18.31 3.73 -3.32
CA PHE A 156 -18.56 3.12 -4.63
C PHE A 156 -18.12 4.01 -5.80
N LEU A 157 -18.21 5.32 -5.66
CA LEU A 157 -17.73 6.26 -6.67
C LEU A 157 -16.21 6.12 -6.86
N VAL A 158 -15.43 6.11 -5.78
CA VAL A 158 -13.99 5.93 -5.86
C VAL A 158 -13.62 4.56 -6.42
N VAL A 159 -14.26 3.49 -5.93
CA VAL A 159 -13.99 2.12 -6.40
C VAL A 159 -14.34 1.97 -7.88
N SER A 160 -15.49 2.49 -8.33
CA SER A 160 -15.93 2.41 -9.72
C SER A 160 -15.02 3.18 -10.68
N LEU A 161 -14.45 4.30 -10.25
CA LEU A 161 -13.48 5.06 -11.04
C LEU A 161 -12.12 4.36 -11.14
N ILE A 162 -11.71 3.59 -10.13
CA ILE A 162 -10.44 2.84 -10.15
C ILE A 162 -10.59 1.51 -10.90
N LEU A 163 -11.76 0.88 -10.81
CA LEU A 163 -12.02 -0.47 -11.33
C LEU A 163 -11.60 -0.66 -12.79
N PRO A 164 -11.94 0.24 -13.75
CA PRO A 164 -11.57 0.06 -15.16
C PRO A 164 -10.06 0.04 -15.38
N SER A 165 -9.33 0.90 -14.66
CA SER A 165 -7.89 1.08 -14.84
C SER A 165 -7.06 0.08 -14.03
N ASN A 166 -7.54 -0.37 -12.86
CA ASN A 166 -6.79 -1.25 -11.95
C ASN A 166 -7.72 -2.07 -11.02
N PHE A 167 -8.17 -3.22 -11.53
CA PHE A 167 -9.02 -4.15 -10.79
C PHE A 167 -8.41 -4.56 -9.44
N SER A 168 -7.10 -4.91 -9.43
CA SER A 168 -6.44 -5.40 -8.21
C SER A 168 -6.39 -4.34 -7.11
N THR A 169 -6.15 -3.07 -7.46
CA THR A 169 -6.19 -1.97 -6.49
C THR A 169 -7.61 -1.71 -5.99
N ALA A 170 -8.62 -1.75 -6.89
CA ALA A 170 -10.02 -1.60 -6.52
C ALA A 170 -10.47 -2.73 -5.56
N ALA A 171 -10.10 -3.99 -5.87
CA ALA A 171 -10.41 -5.15 -5.04
C ALA A 171 -9.72 -5.07 -3.66
N LEU A 172 -8.42 -4.71 -3.63
CA LEU A 172 -7.68 -4.50 -2.38
C LEU A 172 -8.33 -3.41 -1.53
N MET A 173 -8.68 -2.27 -2.12
CA MET A 173 -9.35 -1.17 -1.43
C MET A 173 -10.72 -1.60 -0.89
N PHE A 174 -11.51 -2.30 -1.70
CA PHE A 174 -12.80 -2.85 -1.28
C PHE A 174 -12.65 -3.78 -0.07
N PHE A 175 -11.68 -4.67 -0.11
CA PHE A 175 -11.38 -5.61 0.98
C PHE A 175 -10.95 -4.89 2.26
N VAL A 176 -10.03 -3.94 2.14
CA VAL A 176 -9.53 -3.15 3.29
C VAL A 176 -10.63 -2.33 3.94
N ILE A 177 -11.45 -1.65 3.15
CA ILE A 177 -12.57 -0.86 3.68
C ILE A 177 -13.59 -1.78 4.35
N THR A 178 -13.84 -2.98 3.81
CA THR A 178 -14.71 -3.97 4.45
C THR A 178 -14.17 -4.40 5.82
N ILE A 179 -12.86 -4.67 5.93
CA ILE A 179 -12.21 -4.97 7.22
C ILE A 179 -12.37 -3.77 8.18
N LEU A 180 -12.13 -2.56 7.69
CA LEU A 180 -12.22 -1.36 8.50
C LEU A 180 -13.65 -1.13 9.04
N LEU A 181 -14.67 -1.36 8.20
CA LEU A 181 -16.09 -1.32 8.59
C LEU A 181 -16.40 -2.37 9.66
N PHE A 182 -15.89 -3.59 9.49
CA PHE A 182 -16.08 -4.67 10.47
C PHE A 182 -15.46 -4.34 11.82
N ILE A 183 -14.18 -3.92 11.83
CA ILE A 183 -13.46 -3.53 13.06
C ILE A 183 -14.08 -2.26 13.68
N GLY A 184 -14.58 -1.36 12.84
CA GLY A 184 -15.25 -0.12 13.24
C GLY A 184 -16.67 -0.32 13.81
N GLY A 185 -17.14 -1.56 13.96
CA GLY A 185 -18.45 -1.88 14.54
C GLY A 185 -19.63 -1.54 13.63
N TYR A 186 -19.41 -1.43 12.32
CA TYR A 186 -20.52 -1.24 11.37
C TYR A 186 -21.40 -2.49 11.34
N PRO A 187 -22.75 -2.38 11.27
CA PRO A 187 -23.66 -3.52 11.35
C PRO A 187 -23.36 -4.60 10.31
N ILE A 188 -23.09 -5.83 10.76
CA ILE A 188 -22.62 -6.93 9.90
C ILE A 188 -23.60 -7.27 8.77
N LYS A 189 -24.93 -7.18 9.05
CA LYS A 189 -25.98 -7.38 8.04
C LYS A 189 -25.81 -6.43 6.85
N ARG A 190 -25.38 -5.19 7.11
CA ARG A 190 -25.17 -4.17 6.07
C ARG A 190 -23.85 -4.37 5.33
N ILE A 191 -22.81 -4.88 6.03
CA ILE A 191 -21.57 -5.28 5.38
C ILE A 191 -21.85 -6.40 4.36
N ILE A 192 -22.63 -7.41 4.75
CA ILE A 192 -23.03 -8.51 3.87
C ILE A 192 -23.86 -7.97 2.68
N THR A 193 -24.81 -7.08 2.93
CA THR A 193 -25.58 -6.42 1.85
C THR A 193 -24.64 -5.68 0.88
N MET A 194 -23.64 -4.99 1.39
CA MET A 194 -22.63 -4.30 0.59
C MET A 194 -21.81 -5.27 -0.26
N LEU A 195 -21.31 -6.36 0.33
CA LEU A 195 -20.59 -7.39 -0.41
C LEU A 195 -21.45 -7.94 -1.56
N PHE A 196 -22.71 -8.22 -1.29
CA PHE A 196 -23.65 -8.71 -2.29
C PHE A 196 -23.90 -7.68 -3.40
N LEU A 197 -24.14 -6.41 -3.03
CA LEU A 197 -24.28 -5.32 -4.01
C LEU A 197 -23.00 -5.09 -4.82
N GLY A 198 -21.84 -5.21 -4.20
CA GLY A 198 -20.54 -5.13 -4.88
C GLY A 198 -20.36 -6.24 -5.91
N LEU A 199 -20.76 -7.47 -5.57
CA LEU A 199 -20.73 -8.61 -6.51
C LEU A 199 -21.72 -8.41 -7.67
N ILE A 200 -22.94 -7.94 -7.39
CA ILE A 200 -23.92 -7.60 -8.42
C ILE A 200 -23.35 -6.50 -9.34
N PHE A 201 -22.79 -5.45 -8.77
CA PHE A 201 -22.18 -4.37 -9.54
C PHE A 201 -21.05 -4.90 -10.44
N LEU A 202 -20.14 -5.73 -9.90
CA LEU A 202 -19.07 -6.33 -10.67
C LEU A 202 -19.62 -7.22 -11.80
N PHE A 203 -20.64 -8.02 -11.52
CA PHE A 203 -21.29 -8.87 -12.52
C PHE A 203 -21.87 -8.05 -13.68
N PHE A 204 -22.66 -7.02 -13.37
CA PHE A 204 -23.21 -6.14 -14.42
C PHE A 204 -22.12 -5.34 -15.14
N PHE A 205 -21.08 -4.92 -14.43
CA PHE A 205 -19.93 -4.24 -15.02
C PHE A 205 -19.25 -5.13 -16.08
N VAL A 206 -18.95 -6.40 -15.74
CA VAL A 206 -18.35 -7.35 -16.68
C VAL A 206 -19.30 -7.65 -17.86
N LEU A 207 -20.61 -7.81 -17.61
CA LEU A 207 -21.59 -8.00 -18.67
C LEU A 207 -21.65 -6.80 -19.64
N THR A 208 -21.67 -5.58 -19.11
CA THR A 208 -21.71 -4.36 -19.92
C THR A 208 -20.51 -4.26 -20.84
N ILE A 209 -19.33 -4.58 -20.34
CA ILE A 209 -18.11 -4.53 -21.15
C ILE A 209 -18.07 -5.64 -22.21
N LYS A 210 -18.52 -6.85 -21.87
CA LYS A 210 -18.67 -7.93 -22.87
C LYS A 210 -19.69 -7.59 -23.96
N ALA A 211 -20.77 -6.84 -23.61
CA ALA A 211 -21.78 -6.41 -24.56
C ALA A 211 -21.34 -5.22 -25.44
N PHE A 212 -20.46 -4.37 -24.92
CA PHE A 212 -19.97 -3.17 -25.60
C PHE A 212 -18.43 -3.05 -25.47
N PRO A 213 -17.65 -3.87 -26.22
CA PRO A 213 -16.19 -3.89 -26.11
C PRO A 213 -15.53 -2.55 -26.45
N GLU A 214 -16.17 -1.72 -27.29
CA GLU A 214 -15.69 -0.40 -27.70
C GLU A 214 -15.62 0.62 -26.55
N LEU A 215 -16.41 0.42 -25.47
CA LEU A 215 -16.42 1.34 -24.33
C LEU A 215 -15.14 1.29 -23.51
N MET A 216 -14.47 0.13 -23.47
CA MET A 216 -13.22 -0.08 -22.70
C MET A 216 -12.31 -1.09 -23.40
N PRO A 217 -11.70 -0.72 -24.53
CA PRO A 217 -10.83 -1.64 -25.26
C PRO A 217 -9.64 -2.07 -24.38
N ASN A 218 -9.31 -3.35 -24.46
CA ASN A 218 -8.08 -3.99 -23.95
C ASN A 218 -7.91 -4.23 -22.44
N ARG A 219 -8.80 -3.77 -21.54
CA ARG A 219 -8.57 -3.94 -20.08
C ARG A 219 -9.28 -5.13 -19.47
N VAL A 220 -10.53 -5.35 -19.83
CA VAL A 220 -11.28 -6.51 -19.29
C VAL A 220 -10.77 -7.80 -19.90
N ASP A 221 -10.38 -7.77 -21.16
CA ASP A 221 -9.73 -8.91 -21.82
C ASP A 221 -8.43 -9.27 -21.06
N THR A 222 -7.65 -8.28 -20.63
CA THR A 222 -6.46 -8.49 -19.80
C THR A 222 -6.79 -9.15 -18.44
N TRP A 223 -7.93 -8.84 -17.81
CA TRP A 223 -8.30 -9.51 -16.54
C TRP A 223 -8.80 -10.92 -16.76
N ILE A 224 -9.64 -11.09 -17.80
CA ILE A 224 -10.14 -12.41 -18.17
C ILE A 224 -8.97 -13.30 -18.55
N SER A 225 -8.06 -12.82 -19.40
CA SER A 225 -6.87 -13.53 -19.82
C SER A 225 -5.98 -13.92 -18.61
N ARG A 226 -5.78 -13.04 -17.64
CA ARG A 226 -5.03 -13.35 -16.41
C ARG A 226 -5.69 -14.42 -15.53
N ILE A 227 -7.02 -14.46 -15.49
CA ILE A 227 -7.77 -15.50 -14.76
C ILE A 227 -7.75 -16.79 -15.54
N GLU A 228 -7.95 -16.75 -16.85
CA GLU A 228 -7.91 -17.90 -17.73
C GLU A 228 -6.51 -18.52 -17.80
N SER A 229 -5.45 -17.70 -17.87
CA SER A 229 -4.08 -18.22 -17.83
C SER A 229 -3.73 -18.85 -16.48
N PHE A 230 -4.28 -18.32 -15.37
CA PHE A 230 -4.10 -18.94 -14.07
C PHE A 230 -4.82 -20.28 -13.94
N THR A 231 -5.99 -20.47 -14.60
CA THR A 231 -6.81 -21.69 -14.54
C THR A 231 -6.47 -22.67 -15.64
N ASN A 232 -6.29 -22.22 -16.88
CA ASN A 232 -6.20 -23.06 -18.07
C ASN A 232 -4.81 -23.05 -18.74
N GLY A 233 -3.97 -22.06 -18.44
CA GLY A 233 -2.63 -21.97 -19.00
C GLY A 233 -2.56 -21.47 -20.45
N ASP A 234 -3.57 -20.78 -20.96
CA ASP A 234 -3.69 -20.45 -22.39
C ASP A 234 -3.05 -19.09 -22.81
N ASP A 235 -2.65 -18.23 -21.86
CA ASP A 235 -2.01 -16.95 -22.17
C ASP A 235 -0.48 -17.08 -22.20
N LEU A 236 0.09 -16.98 -23.40
CA LEU A 236 1.53 -17.14 -23.64
C LEU A 236 2.38 -16.11 -22.88
N GLU A 237 1.94 -14.85 -22.75
CA GLU A 237 2.72 -13.78 -22.11
C GLU A 237 2.71 -13.89 -20.59
N SER A 238 1.55 -14.09 -19.99
CA SER A 238 1.40 -14.33 -18.54
C SER A 238 2.14 -15.59 -18.12
N ASN A 239 2.02 -16.64 -18.88
CA ASN A 239 2.70 -17.93 -18.62
C ASN A 239 4.21 -17.80 -18.71
N TYR A 240 4.73 -17.03 -19.69
CA TYR A 240 6.15 -16.76 -19.82
C TYR A 240 6.70 -16.05 -18.55
N GLN A 241 6.02 -15.02 -18.06
CA GLN A 241 6.44 -14.30 -16.86
C GLN A 241 6.46 -15.21 -15.62
N ILE A 242 5.40 -16.01 -15.44
CA ILE A 242 5.28 -16.94 -14.32
C ILE A 242 6.34 -18.04 -14.41
N GLU A 243 6.57 -18.60 -15.59
CA GLU A 243 7.58 -19.63 -15.81
C GLU A 243 8.99 -19.13 -15.48
N LYS A 244 9.33 -17.90 -15.92
CA LYS A 244 10.61 -17.26 -15.59
C LYS A 244 10.74 -16.94 -14.11
N ALA A 245 9.66 -16.51 -13.45
CA ALA A 245 9.64 -16.30 -12.01
C ALA A 245 9.88 -17.61 -11.24
N LYS A 246 9.23 -18.71 -11.63
CA LYS A 246 9.48 -20.04 -11.06
C LYS A 246 10.91 -20.52 -11.27
N THR A 247 11.45 -20.32 -12.48
CA THR A 247 12.83 -20.66 -12.79
C THR A 247 13.80 -19.87 -11.90
N ALA A 248 13.56 -18.57 -11.70
CA ALA A 248 14.34 -17.74 -10.79
C ALA A 248 14.32 -18.32 -9.36
N ILE A 249 13.11 -18.62 -8.84
CA ILE A 249 12.96 -19.18 -7.49
C ILE A 249 13.64 -20.55 -7.36
N ALA A 250 13.51 -21.42 -8.37
CA ALA A 250 14.13 -22.74 -8.36
C ALA A 250 15.66 -22.67 -8.43
N SER A 251 16.21 -21.75 -9.23
CA SER A 251 17.66 -21.56 -9.36
C SER A 251 18.32 -20.96 -8.11
N GLY A 252 17.55 -20.19 -7.31
CA GLY A 252 18.05 -19.59 -6.08
C GLY A 252 18.36 -20.60 -4.97
N GLY A 253 17.68 -21.74 -4.93
CA GLY A 253 17.87 -22.74 -3.88
C GLY A 253 17.76 -22.16 -2.47
N ILE A 254 18.56 -22.69 -1.53
CA ILE A 254 18.53 -22.24 -0.12
C ILE A 254 19.33 -20.94 0.10
N LEU A 255 20.52 -20.84 -0.49
CA LEU A 255 21.49 -19.75 -0.21
C LEU A 255 21.49 -18.65 -1.27
N GLY A 256 20.90 -18.89 -2.45
CA GLY A 256 20.92 -17.96 -3.58
C GLY A 256 22.20 -18.04 -4.41
N LEU A 257 22.14 -17.41 -5.58
CA LEU A 257 23.30 -17.28 -6.49
C LEU A 257 24.29 -16.19 -6.08
N GLY A 258 23.88 -15.34 -5.15
CA GLY A 258 24.61 -14.15 -4.68
C GLY A 258 24.04 -12.84 -5.25
N ALA A 259 24.23 -11.77 -4.48
CA ALA A 259 23.73 -10.44 -4.83
C ALA A 259 24.22 -9.98 -6.23
N GLY A 260 23.31 -9.50 -7.07
CA GLY A 260 23.61 -9.04 -8.42
C GLY A 260 23.78 -10.13 -9.47
N LYS A 261 23.73 -11.42 -9.08
CA LYS A 261 23.99 -12.56 -9.97
C LYS A 261 22.73 -13.22 -10.53
N SER A 262 21.57 -12.62 -10.38
CA SER A 262 20.34 -13.11 -11.00
C SER A 262 20.53 -13.20 -12.54
N ILE A 263 20.16 -14.33 -13.12
CA ILE A 263 20.13 -14.58 -14.56
C ILE A 263 18.76 -14.21 -15.11
N MET A 264 17.71 -14.57 -14.37
CA MET A 264 16.33 -14.39 -14.80
C MET A 264 15.90 -12.94 -14.86
N LYS A 265 16.58 -12.00 -14.20
CA LYS A 265 16.33 -10.55 -14.33
C LYS A 265 16.34 -10.06 -15.78
N ASN A 266 17.12 -10.71 -16.66
CA ASN A 266 17.24 -10.35 -18.07
C ASN A 266 16.09 -10.88 -18.94
N PHE A 267 15.38 -11.88 -18.45
CA PHE A 267 14.30 -12.56 -19.17
C PHE A 267 12.93 -12.24 -18.58
N LEU A 268 12.88 -11.69 -17.37
CA LEU A 268 11.64 -11.43 -16.64
C LEU A 268 11.22 -9.98 -16.84
N PRO A 269 10.19 -9.70 -17.66
CA PRO A 269 9.61 -8.36 -17.74
C PRO A 269 9.20 -7.88 -16.34
N GLN A 270 9.37 -6.61 -16.05
CA GLN A 270 9.04 -6.01 -14.74
C GLN A 270 9.72 -6.67 -13.54
N SER A 271 10.94 -7.22 -13.74
CA SER A 271 11.76 -7.80 -12.67
C SER A 271 12.02 -6.85 -11.50
N SER A 272 12.05 -5.54 -11.75
CA SER A 272 12.26 -4.50 -10.71
C SER A 272 10.99 -4.05 -9.99
N SER A 273 9.81 -4.47 -10.46
CA SER A 273 8.51 -4.08 -9.90
C SER A 273 7.71 -5.27 -9.37
N ASP A 274 6.98 -5.94 -10.25
CA ASP A 274 5.95 -6.92 -9.88
C ASP A 274 6.52 -8.28 -9.50
N PHE A 275 7.69 -8.65 -10.07
CA PHE A 275 8.35 -9.93 -9.84
C PHE A 275 9.66 -9.82 -9.06
N ILE A 276 9.88 -8.69 -8.38
CA ILE A 276 11.13 -8.48 -7.62
C ILE A 276 11.37 -9.55 -6.54
N TYR A 277 10.30 -10.13 -5.98
CA TYR A 277 10.39 -11.20 -5.00
C TYR A 277 11.05 -12.47 -5.56
N ALA A 278 10.77 -12.82 -6.82
CA ALA A 278 11.43 -13.93 -7.49
C ALA A 278 12.94 -13.68 -7.68
N ILE A 279 13.31 -12.43 -8.03
CA ILE A 279 14.73 -12.02 -8.12
C ILE A 279 15.42 -12.06 -6.76
N ILE A 280 14.73 -11.65 -5.69
CA ILE A 280 15.26 -11.74 -4.32
C ILE A 280 15.55 -13.20 -3.94
N ILE A 281 14.65 -14.14 -4.27
CA ILE A 281 14.89 -15.54 -3.98
C ILE A 281 16.02 -16.09 -4.86
N GLU A 282 16.12 -15.70 -6.13
CA GLU A 282 17.22 -16.13 -7.00
C GLU A 282 18.58 -15.69 -6.45
N GLU A 283 18.68 -14.46 -5.94
CA GLU A 283 19.95 -13.90 -5.45
C GLU A 283 20.31 -14.27 -4.00
N PHE A 284 19.31 -14.30 -3.11
CA PHE A 284 19.50 -14.50 -1.67
C PHE A 284 18.94 -15.84 -1.17
N GLY A 285 18.42 -16.66 -2.07
CA GLY A 285 17.84 -17.96 -1.75
C GLY A 285 16.54 -17.88 -0.96
N LEU A 286 16.09 -19.02 -0.51
CA LEU A 286 14.92 -19.12 0.38
C LEU A 286 15.15 -18.33 1.70
N ILE A 287 16.39 -18.22 2.17
CA ILE A 287 16.74 -17.45 3.36
C ILE A 287 16.35 -15.97 3.17
N GLY A 288 16.70 -15.38 2.02
CA GLY A 288 16.30 -14.00 1.68
C GLY A 288 14.79 -13.85 1.54
N GLY A 289 14.13 -14.80 0.87
CA GLY A 289 12.68 -14.82 0.71
C GLY A 289 11.94 -14.91 2.07
N PHE A 290 12.32 -15.84 2.93
CA PHE A 290 11.73 -15.98 4.26
C PHE A 290 12.07 -14.79 5.19
N GLY A 291 13.30 -14.27 5.10
CA GLY A 291 13.70 -13.07 5.83
C GLY A 291 12.77 -11.89 5.53
N LEU A 292 12.41 -11.71 4.25
CA LEU A 292 11.48 -10.66 3.83
C LEU A 292 10.05 -10.91 4.33
N ILE A 293 9.56 -12.16 4.30
CA ILE A 293 8.27 -12.52 4.89
C ILE A 293 8.25 -12.17 6.39
N ILE A 294 9.31 -12.52 7.13
CA ILE A 294 9.42 -12.20 8.56
C ILE A 294 9.39 -10.69 8.79
N LEU A 295 10.05 -9.89 7.97
CA LEU A 295 10.03 -8.42 8.09
C LEU A 295 8.60 -7.85 7.92
N TYR A 296 7.82 -8.35 6.95
CA TYR A 296 6.42 -7.92 6.79
C TYR A 296 5.51 -8.45 7.91
N LEU A 297 5.78 -9.63 8.47
CA LEU A 297 5.07 -10.13 9.65
C LEU A 297 5.40 -9.31 10.89
N LEU A 298 6.65 -8.90 11.09
CA LEU A 298 7.05 -7.97 12.16
C LEU A 298 6.40 -6.60 11.98
N LEU A 299 6.30 -6.12 10.74
CA LEU A 299 5.57 -4.89 10.41
C LEU A 299 4.09 -5.01 10.80
N LEU A 300 3.42 -6.11 10.41
CA LEU A 300 2.04 -6.39 10.78
C LEU A 300 1.87 -6.42 12.31
N PHE A 301 2.73 -7.17 12.99
CA PHE A 301 2.70 -7.27 14.44
C PHE A 301 2.82 -5.88 15.09
N ARG A 302 3.71 -5.03 14.58
CA ARG A 302 3.92 -3.69 15.12
C ARG A 302 2.72 -2.77 14.87
N ILE A 303 2.10 -2.85 13.68
CA ILE A 303 0.84 -2.16 13.37
C ILE A 303 -0.25 -2.56 14.37
N VAL A 304 -0.43 -3.85 14.63
CA VAL A 304 -1.44 -4.34 15.58
C VAL A 304 -1.16 -3.85 17.01
N VAL A 305 0.09 -3.86 17.45
CA VAL A 305 0.50 -3.34 18.78
C VAL A 305 0.18 -1.86 18.91
N ILE A 306 0.51 -1.05 17.91
CA ILE A 306 0.21 0.41 17.92
C ILE A 306 -1.31 0.63 17.93
N ALA A 307 -2.06 -0.10 17.12
CA ALA A 307 -3.51 -0.01 17.09
C ALA A 307 -4.13 -0.40 18.44
N TYR A 308 -3.63 -1.46 19.09
CA TYR A 308 -4.10 -1.91 20.39
C TYR A 308 -3.85 -0.86 21.49
N LYS A 309 -2.66 -0.27 21.51
CA LYS A 309 -2.26 0.76 22.48
C LYS A 309 -2.96 2.10 22.29
N SER A 310 -3.49 2.39 21.10
CA SER A 310 -4.16 3.66 20.85
C SER A 310 -5.46 3.78 21.66
N ASN A 311 -5.56 4.81 22.51
CA ASN A 311 -6.75 5.06 23.33
C ASN A 311 -7.91 5.69 22.55
N LYS A 312 -7.61 6.36 21.44
CA LYS A 312 -8.60 7.03 20.58
C LYS A 312 -9.05 6.10 19.47
N PHE A 313 -10.36 5.96 19.29
CA PHE A 313 -10.96 5.06 18.30
C PHE A 313 -10.55 5.40 16.88
N PHE A 314 -10.51 6.68 16.53
CA PHE A 314 -10.01 7.15 15.24
C PHE A 314 -8.56 6.73 14.98
N GLY A 315 -7.68 6.85 15.98
CA GLY A 315 -6.28 6.42 15.88
C GLY A 315 -6.15 4.92 15.60
N LYS A 316 -6.96 4.07 16.29
CA LYS A 316 -7.01 2.62 16.03
C LYS A 316 -7.36 2.33 14.58
N LEU A 317 -8.44 2.95 14.08
CA LEU A 317 -8.92 2.74 12.71
C LEU A 317 -7.92 3.24 11.67
N LEU A 318 -7.23 4.36 11.92
CA LEU A 318 -6.18 4.87 11.04
C LEU A 318 -5.02 3.87 10.93
N VAL A 319 -4.50 3.40 12.05
CA VAL A 319 -3.35 2.49 12.08
C VAL A 319 -3.67 1.19 11.32
N ILE A 320 -4.86 0.62 11.57
CA ILE A 320 -5.31 -0.60 10.90
C ILE A 320 -5.56 -0.33 9.41
N GLY A 321 -6.32 0.72 9.09
CA GLY A 321 -6.72 1.03 7.72
C GLY A 321 -5.57 1.42 6.81
N LEU A 322 -4.51 2.03 7.34
CA LEU A 322 -3.35 2.44 6.57
C LEU A 322 -2.22 1.40 6.56
N GLY A 323 -2.07 0.62 7.64
CA GLY A 323 -0.98 -0.34 7.77
C GLY A 323 -1.29 -1.70 7.13
N ILE A 324 -2.48 -2.25 7.36
CA ILE A 324 -2.86 -3.59 6.86
C ILE A 324 -2.79 -3.67 5.32
N PRO A 325 -3.28 -2.68 4.54
CA PRO A 325 -3.18 -2.73 3.08
C PRO A 325 -1.77 -2.95 2.56
N VAL A 326 -0.78 -2.32 3.18
CA VAL A 326 0.63 -2.44 2.79
C VAL A 326 1.13 -3.87 2.96
N VAL A 327 0.77 -4.50 4.08
CA VAL A 327 1.16 -5.90 4.36
C VAL A 327 0.43 -6.86 3.42
N ILE A 328 -0.88 -6.67 3.21
CA ILE A 328 -1.65 -7.50 2.27
C ILE A 328 -1.08 -7.38 0.86
N GLN A 329 -0.78 -6.17 0.40
CA GLN A 329 -0.16 -5.94 -0.91
C GLN A 329 1.18 -6.67 -1.05
N ALA A 330 2.01 -6.69 0.01
CA ALA A 330 3.25 -7.44 0.02
C ALA A 330 3.01 -8.95 -0.15
N PHE A 331 2.08 -9.53 0.61
CA PHE A 331 1.75 -10.95 0.49
C PHE A 331 1.10 -11.29 -0.85
N VAL A 332 0.28 -10.40 -1.41
CA VAL A 332 -0.26 -10.57 -2.77
C VAL A 332 0.87 -10.61 -3.80
N ASN A 333 1.84 -9.70 -3.74
CA ASN A 333 2.99 -9.70 -4.65
C ASN A 333 3.82 -10.99 -4.53
N MET A 334 4.11 -11.42 -3.30
CA MET A 334 4.83 -12.67 -3.05
C MET A 334 4.04 -13.89 -3.55
N GLY A 335 2.71 -13.92 -3.30
CA GLY A 335 1.82 -14.97 -3.76
C GLY A 335 1.72 -15.08 -5.29
N VAL A 336 1.78 -13.94 -5.99
CA VAL A 336 1.86 -13.88 -7.46
C VAL A 336 3.17 -14.50 -7.96
N ALA A 337 4.30 -14.12 -7.36
CA ALA A 337 5.61 -14.66 -7.75
C ALA A 337 5.70 -16.18 -7.54
N LEU A 338 5.00 -16.71 -6.53
CA LEU A 338 4.90 -18.14 -6.22
C LEU A 338 3.78 -18.87 -7.01
N GLN A 339 3.01 -18.16 -7.85
CA GLN A 339 1.81 -18.66 -8.54
C GLN A 339 0.73 -19.23 -7.59
N ILE A 340 0.65 -18.72 -6.37
CA ILE A 340 -0.48 -18.97 -5.46
C ILE A 340 -1.68 -18.08 -5.85
N LEU A 341 -1.39 -16.91 -6.43
CA LEU A 341 -2.35 -15.93 -6.89
C LEU A 341 -2.12 -15.57 -8.36
N PRO A 342 -3.17 -15.17 -9.12
CA PRO A 342 -3.01 -14.69 -10.48
C PRO A 342 -2.19 -13.38 -10.53
N VAL A 343 -1.61 -13.06 -11.68
CA VAL A 343 -0.80 -11.84 -11.86
C VAL A 343 -1.63 -10.59 -11.65
N THR A 344 -1.28 -9.79 -10.64
CA THR A 344 -2.04 -8.61 -10.22
C THR A 344 -1.45 -7.28 -10.65
N GLY A 345 -0.16 -7.24 -10.99
CA GLY A 345 0.54 -5.99 -11.28
C GLY A 345 0.70 -5.09 -10.05
N GLN A 346 0.81 -5.66 -8.86
CA GLN A 346 1.02 -4.95 -7.60
C GLN A 346 2.49 -4.99 -7.20
N ASN A 347 3.07 -3.83 -6.92
CA ASN A 347 4.45 -3.72 -6.46
C ASN A 347 4.62 -4.24 -5.03
N LEU A 348 5.82 -4.71 -4.69
CA LEU A 348 6.20 -5.05 -3.32
C LEU A 348 6.52 -3.73 -2.56
N PRO A 349 5.69 -3.33 -1.57
CA PRO A 349 5.80 -2.03 -0.92
C PRO A 349 7.18 -1.79 -0.29
N LEU A 350 7.75 -0.60 -0.49
CA LEU A 350 9.08 -0.17 -0.01
C LEU A 350 10.28 -0.95 -0.57
N ILE A 351 10.07 -2.01 -1.33
CA ILE A 351 11.11 -2.83 -1.94
C ILE A 351 11.17 -2.60 -3.46
N SER A 352 10.02 -2.73 -4.15
CA SER A 352 9.97 -2.55 -5.60
C SER A 352 10.29 -1.11 -6.02
N SER A 353 10.77 -0.96 -7.25
CA SER A 353 10.88 0.34 -7.93
C SER A 353 9.47 0.89 -8.25
N GLY A 354 8.71 1.26 -7.22
CA GLY A 354 7.27 1.58 -7.29
C GLY A 354 6.94 3.06 -7.50
N GLY A 355 7.92 3.92 -7.76
CA GLY A 355 7.67 5.35 -8.03
C GLY A 355 6.88 6.05 -6.92
N THR A 356 5.85 6.81 -7.30
CA THR A 356 5.04 7.62 -6.36
C THR A 356 4.15 6.82 -5.42
N ALA A 357 3.88 5.54 -5.68
CA ALA A 357 3.17 4.67 -4.75
C ALA A 357 3.95 4.50 -3.42
N ALA A 358 5.29 4.50 -3.49
CA ALA A 358 6.14 4.48 -2.30
C ALA A 358 5.96 5.74 -1.44
N TRP A 359 5.72 6.91 -2.04
CA TRP A 359 5.46 8.15 -1.30
C TRP A 359 4.17 8.08 -0.50
N ILE A 360 3.11 7.54 -1.09
CA ILE A 360 1.83 7.35 -0.40
C ILE A 360 1.98 6.35 0.75
N THR A 361 2.75 5.29 0.55
CA THR A 361 3.09 4.33 1.61
C THR A 361 3.87 5.02 2.74
N CYS A 362 4.85 5.88 2.42
CA CYS A 362 5.59 6.66 3.41
C CYS A 362 4.69 7.64 4.18
N VAL A 363 3.76 8.33 3.49
CA VAL A 363 2.76 9.19 4.14
C VAL A 363 1.87 8.38 5.07
N SER A 364 1.41 7.19 4.65
CA SER A 364 0.60 6.29 5.49
C SER A 364 1.34 5.92 6.78
N PHE A 365 2.62 5.56 6.69
CA PHE A 365 3.43 5.28 7.88
C PHE A 365 3.74 6.53 8.71
N GLY A 366 3.87 7.70 8.09
CA GLY A 366 3.98 8.97 8.80
C GLY A 366 2.75 9.24 9.68
N ILE A 367 1.54 8.96 9.16
CA ILE A 367 0.28 9.07 9.95
C ILE A 367 0.26 8.04 11.08
N ILE A 368 0.66 6.79 10.83
CA ILE A 368 0.74 5.75 11.87
C ILE A 368 1.72 6.14 12.97
N LEU A 369 2.88 6.70 12.61
CA LEU A 369 3.87 7.20 13.55
C LEU A 369 3.35 8.39 14.36
N SER A 370 2.55 9.29 13.76
CA SER A 370 1.87 10.37 14.48
C SER A 370 0.87 9.84 15.53
N VAL A 371 0.14 8.76 15.24
CA VAL A 371 -0.70 8.10 16.25
C VAL A 371 0.14 7.51 17.36
N SER A 372 1.24 6.85 17.02
CA SER A 372 2.16 6.23 18.00
C SER A 372 2.85 7.27 18.91
N SER A 373 3.26 8.40 18.36
CA SER A 373 3.86 9.52 19.11
C SER A 373 2.91 10.05 20.19
N HIS A 374 1.62 10.19 19.85
CA HIS A 374 0.62 10.64 20.82
C HIS A 374 0.38 9.62 21.96
N ILE A 375 0.54 8.33 21.70
CA ILE A 375 0.48 7.30 22.75
C ILE A 375 1.65 7.48 23.73
N GLU A 376 2.87 7.66 23.22
CA GLU A 376 4.07 7.88 24.03
C GLU A 376 3.97 9.15 24.89
N GLU A 377 3.40 10.24 24.35
CA GLU A 377 3.17 11.47 25.11
C GLU A 377 2.21 11.24 26.29
N MET A 378 1.08 10.56 26.06
CA MET A 378 0.11 10.26 27.11
C MET A 378 0.68 9.31 28.17
N ASP A 379 1.43 8.28 27.79
CA ASP A 379 2.07 7.36 28.73
C ASP A 379 3.12 8.09 29.58
N GLY A 380 3.86 9.03 29.00
CA GLY A 380 4.81 9.88 29.71
C GLY A 380 4.12 10.79 30.75
N GLU A 381 3.03 11.47 30.37
CA GLU A 381 2.25 12.31 31.29
C GLU A 381 1.67 11.53 32.47
N LEU A 382 1.17 10.30 32.21
CA LEU A 382 0.65 9.41 33.26
C LEU A 382 1.75 8.95 34.23
N THR A 383 2.96 8.74 33.73
CA THR A 383 4.12 8.37 34.56
C THR A 383 4.54 9.54 35.45
N ASP A 384 4.67 10.72 34.87
CA ASP A 384 5.02 11.94 35.62
C ASP A 384 3.98 12.27 36.71
N LEU A 385 2.69 12.06 36.43
CA LEU A 385 1.62 12.25 37.43
C LEU A 385 1.69 11.20 38.57
N LYS A 386 2.07 9.96 38.28
CA LYS A 386 2.25 8.92 39.32
C LYS A 386 3.45 9.21 40.20
N ASP A 387 4.56 9.66 39.62
CA ASP A 387 5.77 9.99 40.36
C ASP A 387 5.55 11.22 41.25
N ASN A 388 4.83 12.25 40.79
CA ASN A 388 4.49 13.43 41.55
C ASN A 388 3.47 13.17 42.69
N ASN A 389 2.62 12.13 42.57
CA ASN A 389 1.65 11.75 43.61
C ASN A 389 2.20 10.66 44.56
N ASN A 390 3.46 10.31 44.51
CA ASN A 390 4.06 9.29 45.38
C ASN A 390 4.27 9.90 46.79
N PRO A 391 3.61 9.40 47.86
CA PRO A 391 3.66 9.99 49.21
C PRO A 391 5.08 9.99 49.82
N ILE A 392 6.00 9.21 49.28
CA ILE A 392 7.41 9.17 49.72
C ILE A 392 8.17 10.44 49.37
N VAL A 393 7.77 11.16 48.30
CA VAL A 393 8.43 12.42 47.86
C VAL A 393 7.98 13.59 48.73
N ILE A 394 6.75 13.57 49.24
CA ILE A 394 6.19 14.62 50.08
C ILE A 394 6.86 14.68 51.48
N VAL A 395 7.36 13.54 51.98
CA VAL A 395 8.03 13.46 53.29
C VAL A 395 9.49 13.95 53.24
N SER A 396 10.12 13.94 52.08
CA SER A 396 11.52 14.37 51.91
C SER A 396 11.67 15.91 51.75
N GLU A 397 10.59 16.63 51.45
CA GLU A 397 10.63 18.11 51.37
C GLU A 397 10.20 18.83 52.65
N THR A 398 9.78 18.05 53.67
CA THR A 398 9.33 18.62 54.98
C THR A 398 10.29 18.29 56.14
N ILE A 399 11.47 17.79 55.91
CA ILE A 399 12.59 17.63 56.85
C ILE A 399 13.78 18.42 56.34
#